data_0476ebef7c4a428a333e123dffb0d05e
#
_entry.id   0476ebef7c4a428a333e123dffb0d05e
#
_cell.length_a   1.000
_cell.length_b   1.000
_cell.length_c   1.000
_cell.angle_alpha   90.00
_cell.angle_beta   90.00
_cell.angle_gamma   90.00
#
_symmetry.space_group_name_H-M   'P 1'
#
loop_
_entity.id
_entity.type
_entity.pdbx_description
1 polymer ?
#
loop_
_entity_poly.entity_id
_entity_poly.type
_entity_poly.pdbx_seq_one_letter_code
_entity_poly.pdbx_strand_id
1 'polypeptide(L)'
;MNKILLYSVVSAALLLCSCKSEFNAVYKTNDTSYRYEYAKESYAQQKFSRASILFGDLINITKGTDNGEECLFLYGMSTFNTGDYESAADIFKKYVQTYPKGLFAESASYFVGESLYKGSPEVRLDQSDTYNAIKSYQDFMDLYPFSSMKDRAQSRMYELQDKLVEKELINAKLYYNLGTYFGNCTSGGNNYEACIITAQNALKDYPYSAYRENFASLIMKSKFELAQQSVEAKKLDRFQDAEDECYGFINEYPDSKERPVAEKYIEKCKTVTKNITE
;
A
#
# COMPACT_ATOMS: atom_id res chain seq x y z
N MET A 1 -11.56 -27.10 45.22
CA MET A 1 -11.35 -27.05 43.73
C MET A 1 -12.04 -28.25 43.14
N ASN A 2 -13.13 -28.00 42.39
CA ASN A 2 -14.12 -29.06 42.06
C ASN A 2 -13.52 -30.12 41.13
N LYS A 3 -13.65 -31.41 41.50
CA LYS A 3 -13.22 -32.57 40.71
C LYS A 3 -13.80 -32.51 39.28
N ILE A 4 -15.00 -31.93 39.11
CA ILE A 4 -15.67 -31.73 37.81
C ILE A 4 -14.85 -30.80 36.91
N LEU A 5 -14.28 -29.69 37.43
CA LEU A 5 -13.44 -28.77 36.69
C LEU A 5 -12.13 -29.42 36.23
N LEU A 6 -11.58 -30.30 37.08
CA LEU A 6 -10.36 -31.06 36.76
C LEU A 6 -10.61 -32.01 35.61
N TYR A 7 -11.75 -32.76 35.64
CA TYR A 7 -12.13 -33.67 34.55
C TYR A 7 -12.43 -32.95 33.24
N SER A 8 -13.04 -31.78 33.29
CA SER A 8 -13.29 -31.00 32.06
C SER A 8 -11.99 -30.46 31.44
N VAL A 9 -11.02 -30.02 32.23
CA VAL A 9 -9.70 -29.58 31.75
C VAL A 9 -8.89 -30.75 31.18
N VAL A 10 -8.91 -31.92 31.85
CA VAL A 10 -8.22 -33.11 31.36
C VAL A 10 -8.85 -33.63 30.06
N SER A 11 -10.18 -33.62 29.94
CA SER A 11 -10.86 -34.05 28.69
C SER A 11 -10.57 -33.08 27.54
N ALA A 12 -10.54 -31.78 27.79
CA ALA A 12 -10.18 -30.80 26.79
C ALA A 12 -8.70 -30.93 26.34
N ALA A 13 -7.79 -31.23 27.26
CA ALA A 13 -6.37 -31.46 26.97
C ALA A 13 -6.16 -32.76 26.11
N LEU A 14 -6.93 -33.80 26.38
CA LEU A 14 -6.88 -35.03 25.60
C LEU A 14 -7.40 -34.84 24.16
N LEU A 15 -8.42 -34.02 23.95
CA LEU A 15 -8.93 -33.68 22.62
C LEU A 15 -7.92 -32.89 21.81
N LEU A 16 -7.16 -31.98 22.44
CA LEU A 16 -6.11 -31.20 21.76
C LEU A 16 -4.90 -32.06 21.35
N CYS A 17 -4.55 -33.08 22.12
CA CYS A 17 -3.47 -34.03 21.81
C CYS A 17 -3.82 -34.95 20.63
N SER A 18 -5.08 -35.37 20.50
CA SER A 18 -5.54 -36.29 19.42
C SER A 18 -5.36 -35.66 18.03
N CYS A 19 -5.75 -34.42 17.85
CA CYS A 19 -5.62 -33.71 16.55
C CYS A 19 -4.18 -33.53 16.06
N LYS A 20 -3.20 -33.46 16.97
CA LYS A 20 -1.78 -33.27 16.60
C LYS A 20 -1.14 -34.61 16.17
N SER A 21 -1.58 -35.71 16.71
CA SER A 21 -1.10 -37.06 16.35
C SER A 21 -1.59 -37.47 14.95
N GLU A 22 -2.85 -37.17 14.60
CA GLU A 22 -3.44 -37.50 13.31
C GLU A 22 -2.75 -36.77 12.15
N PHE A 23 -2.56 -35.43 12.24
CA PHE A 23 -1.83 -34.66 11.23
C PHE A 23 -0.42 -35.21 10.99
N ASN A 24 0.31 -35.55 12.06
CA ASN A 24 1.65 -36.10 11.94
C ASN A 24 1.67 -37.48 11.26
N ALA A 25 0.63 -38.31 11.47
CA ALA A 25 0.49 -39.61 10.79
C ALA A 25 0.25 -39.38 9.28
N VAL A 26 -0.66 -38.47 8.93
CA VAL A 26 -0.93 -38.12 7.52
C VAL A 26 0.30 -37.53 6.84
N TYR A 27 0.98 -36.59 7.50
CA TYR A 27 2.18 -35.97 6.96
C TYR A 27 3.28 -36.96 6.62
N LYS A 28 3.42 -38.01 7.40
CA LYS A 28 4.44 -39.06 7.23
C LYS A 28 4.05 -40.19 6.27
N THR A 29 2.80 -40.27 5.85
CA THR A 29 2.38 -41.32 4.90
C THR A 29 2.92 -41.02 3.50
N ASN A 30 3.21 -42.09 2.75
CA ASN A 30 3.57 -41.99 1.33
C ASN A 30 2.34 -41.98 0.40
N ASP A 31 1.13 -42.13 0.95
CA ASP A 31 -0.11 -42.11 0.17
C ASP A 31 -0.46 -40.66 -0.21
N THR A 32 -0.09 -40.29 -1.44
CA THR A 32 -0.32 -38.97 -2.02
C THR A 32 -1.79 -38.61 -2.12
N SER A 33 -2.64 -39.58 -2.48
CA SER A 33 -4.09 -39.36 -2.59
C SER A 33 -4.71 -39.05 -1.24
N TYR A 34 -4.35 -39.82 -0.23
CA TYR A 34 -4.84 -39.62 1.13
C TYR A 34 -4.36 -38.25 1.70
N ARG A 35 -3.09 -37.90 1.48
CA ARG A 35 -2.55 -36.59 1.89
C ARG A 35 -3.28 -35.41 1.20
N TYR A 36 -3.62 -35.59 -0.07
CA TYR A 36 -4.32 -34.55 -0.85
C TYR A 36 -5.74 -34.33 -0.33
N GLU A 37 -6.52 -35.42 -0.12
CA GLU A 37 -7.87 -35.31 0.42
C GLU A 37 -7.88 -34.74 1.85
N TYR A 38 -6.96 -35.15 2.70
CA TYR A 38 -6.82 -34.59 4.04
C TYR A 38 -6.42 -33.11 4.03
N ALA A 39 -5.61 -32.66 3.05
CA ALA A 39 -5.28 -31.26 2.86
C ALA A 39 -6.52 -30.44 2.47
N LYS A 40 -7.37 -30.96 1.56
CA LYS A 40 -8.66 -30.35 1.19
C LYS A 40 -9.62 -30.28 2.38
N GLU A 41 -9.72 -31.34 3.15
CA GLU A 41 -10.53 -31.34 4.37
C GLU A 41 -10.00 -30.31 5.40
N SER A 42 -8.69 -30.26 5.59
CA SER A 42 -8.05 -29.27 6.47
C SER A 42 -8.35 -27.84 6.01
N TYR A 43 -8.33 -27.56 4.70
CA TYR A 43 -8.71 -26.28 4.13
C TYR A 43 -10.20 -25.97 4.39
N ALA A 44 -11.10 -26.90 4.14
CA ALA A 44 -12.54 -26.75 4.38
C ALA A 44 -12.85 -26.49 5.87
N GLN A 45 -12.08 -27.10 6.77
CA GLN A 45 -12.14 -26.88 8.22
C GLN A 45 -11.42 -25.61 8.68
N GLN A 46 -10.94 -24.76 7.77
CA GLN A 46 -10.17 -23.53 8.05
C GLN A 46 -8.85 -23.78 8.83
N LYS A 47 -8.32 -24.99 8.79
CA LYS A 47 -7.02 -25.34 9.35
C LYS A 47 -5.90 -25.00 8.35
N PHE A 48 -5.85 -23.73 7.96
CA PHE A 48 -5.04 -23.25 6.82
C PHE A 48 -3.56 -23.57 6.93
N SER A 49 -2.96 -23.48 8.12
CA SER A 49 -1.54 -23.82 8.30
C SER A 49 -1.26 -25.31 7.99
N ARG A 50 -2.16 -26.22 8.34
CA ARG A 50 -2.01 -27.66 8.01
C ARG A 50 -2.20 -27.90 6.51
N ALA A 51 -3.21 -27.26 5.92
CA ALA A 51 -3.48 -27.34 4.49
C ALA A 51 -2.29 -26.80 3.68
N SER A 52 -1.75 -25.63 4.05
CA SER A 52 -0.59 -25.04 3.39
C SER A 52 0.64 -25.95 3.40
N ILE A 53 0.97 -26.54 4.55
CA ILE A 53 2.10 -27.49 4.66
C ILE A 53 1.90 -28.70 3.71
N LEU A 54 0.73 -29.32 3.73
CA LEU A 54 0.46 -30.51 2.91
C LEU A 54 0.44 -30.18 1.42
N PHE A 55 -0.27 -29.12 1.01
CA PHE A 55 -0.27 -28.69 -0.40
C PHE A 55 1.12 -28.29 -0.87
N GLY A 56 1.90 -27.59 -0.05
CA GLY A 56 3.27 -27.20 -0.36
C GLY A 56 4.17 -28.40 -0.70
N ASP A 57 4.04 -29.51 0.04
CA ASP A 57 4.74 -30.76 -0.26
C ASP A 57 4.21 -31.46 -1.52
N LEU A 58 2.91 -31.31 -1.80
CA LEU A 58 2.23 -32.03 -2.89
C LEU A 58 2.38 -31.36 -4.26
N ILE A 59 2.63 -30.05 -4.34
CA ILE A 59 2.65 -29.29 -5.62
C ILE A 59 3.60 -29.87 -6.67
N ASN A 60 4.75 -30.42 -6.25
CA ASN A 60 5.71 -31.00 -7.18
C ASN A 60 5.32 -32.42 -7.62
N ILE A 61 4.63 -33.16 -6.77
CA ILE A 61 4.16 -34.52 -7.03
C ILE A 61 2.92 -34.49 -7.93
N THR A 62 2.02 -33.53 -7.70
CA THR A 62 0.77 -33.40 -8.45
C THR A 62 0.92 -32.64 -9.77
N LYS A 63 2.09 -32.05 -10.02
CA LYS A 63 2.35 -31.29 -11.26
C LYS A 63 2.15 -32.17 -12.50
N GLY A 64 1.27 -31.72 -13.40
CA GLY A 64 0.93 -32.47 -14.62
C GLY A 64 -0.13 -33.57 -14.43
N THR A 65 -0.69 -33.70 -13.23
CA THR A 65 -1.88 -34.56 -12.98
C THR A 65 -3.14 -33.69 -12.96
N ASP A 66 -4.30 -34.34 -12.97
CA ASP A 66 -5.62 -33.69 -12.89
C ASP A 66 -5.77 -32.83 -11.62
N ASN A 67 -5.11 -33.21 -10.52
CA ASN A 67 -5.15 -32.50 -9.25
C ASN A 67 -4.12 -31.34 -9.13
N GLY A 68 -3.18 -31.23 -10.08
CA GLY A 68 -2.06 -30.30 -9.99
C GLY A 68 -2.48 -28.84 -9.97
N GLU A 69 -3.48 -28.49 -10.75
CA GLU A 69 -4.05 -27.15 -10.83
C GLU A 69 -4.75 -26.75 -9.52
N GLU A 70 -5.67 -27.59 -9.05
CA GLU A 70 -6.40 -27.35 -7.79
C GLU A 70 -5.44 -27.32 -6.60
N CYS A 71 -4.46 -28.22 -6.55
CA CYS A 71 -3.44 -28.27 -5.50
C CYS A 71 -2.67 -26.95 -5.39
N LEU A 72 -2.19 -26.40 -6.50
CA LEU A 72 -1.43 -25.15 -6.51
C LEU A 72 -2.30 -23.96 -6.10
N PHE A 73 -3.56 -23.91 -6.55
CA PHE A 73 -4.49 -22.86 -6.17
C PHE A 73 -4.83 -22.91 -4.66
N LEU A 74 -5.17 -24.09 -4.15
CA LEU A 74 -5.49 -24.28 -2.72
C LEU A 74 -4.26 -24.06 -1.83
N TYR A 75 -3.04 -24.33 -2.34
CA TYR A 75 -1.82 -23.93 -1.65
C TYR A 75 -1.75 -22.41 -1.48
N GLY A 76 -1.94 -21.66 -2.55
CA GLY A 76 -1.97 -20.20 -2.50
C GLY A 76 -3.05 -19.66 -1.54
N MET A 77 -4.26 -20.19 -1.64
CA MET A 77 -5.38 -19.81 -0.77
C MET A 77 -5.13 -20.15 0.70
N SER A 78 -4.53 -21.31 0.98
CA SER A 78 -4.16 -21.71 2.34
C SER A 78 -3.11 -20.76 2.92
N THR A 79 -2.06 -20.46 2.15
CA THR A 79 -0.99 -19.55 2.54
C THR A 79 -1.51 -18.12 2.75
N PHE A 80 -2.37 -17.63 1.86
CA PHE A 80 -3.05 -16.33 2.02
C PHE A 80 -3.84 -16.25 3.33
N ASN A 81 -4.60 -17.27 3.66
CA ASN A 81 -5.42 -17.31 4.88
C ASN A 81 -4.59 -17.52 6.16
N THR A 82 -3.31 -17.90 6.07
CA THR A 82 -2.40 -17.87 7.23
C THR A 82 -1.81 -16.48 7.49
N GLY A 83 -2.01 -15.53 6.59
CA GLY A 83 -1.45 -14.18 6.67
C GLY A 83 -0.05 -14.05 6.06
N ASP A 84 0.50 -15.10 5.47
CA ASP A 84 1.76 -15.06 4.72
C ASP A 84 1.49 -14.55 3.30
N TYR A 85 1.29 -13.24 3.19
CA TYR A 85 0.87 -12.60 1.95
C TYR A 85 1.97 -12.56 0.89
N GLU A 86 3.23 -12.46 1.29
CA GLU A 86 4.37 -12.48 0.37
C GLU A 86 4.46 -13.82 -0.35
N SER A 87 4.51 -14.92 0.41
CA SER A 87 4.52 -16.27 -0.16
C SER A 87 3.25 -16.55 -0.98
N ALA A 88 2.08 -16.10 -0.53
CA ALA A 88 0.84 -16.27 -1.26
C ALA A 88 0.87 -15.58 -2.63
N ALA A 89 1.38 -14.35 -2.71
CA ALA A 89 1.53 -13.64 -3.97
C ALA A 89 2.40 -14.42 -4.97
N ASP A 90 3.51 -14.99 -4.50
CA ASP A 90 4.41 -15.76 -5.37
C ASP A 90 3.81 -17.09 -5.81
N ILE A 91 3.05 -17.76 -4.93
CA ILE A 91 2.32 -18.98 -5.30
C ILE A 91 1.25 -18.68 -6.36
N PHE A 92 0.48 -17.59 -6.22
CA PHE A 92 -0.52 -17.21 -7.22
C PHE A 92 0.12 -16.76 -8.54
N LYS A 93 1.25 -16.04 -8.53
CA LYS A 93 2.03 -15.75 -9.75
C LYS A 93 2.47 -17.04 -10.45
N LYS A 94 2.99 -18.00 -9.67
CA LYS A 94 3.36 -19.33 -10.19
C LYS A 94 2.16 -20.06 -10.79
N TYR A 95 0.98 -19.94 -10.17
CA TYR A 95 -0.25 -20.52 -10.73
C TYR A 95 -0.57 -19.90 -12.11
N VAL A 96 -0.64 -18.56 -12.22
CA VAL A 96 -0.97 -17.86 -13.47
C VAL A 96 0.03 -18.22 -14.57
N GLN A 97 1.32 -18.36 -14.24
CA GLN A 97 2.35 -18.77 -15.20
C GLN A 97 2.21 -20.24 -15.63
N THR A 98 1.82 -21.13 -14.73
CA THR A 98 1.76 -22.58 -15.00
C THR A 98 0.45 -22.97 -15.69
N TYR A 99 -0.65 -22.34 -15.29
CA TYR A 99 -2.02 -22.65 -15.74
C TYR A 99 -2.74 -21.36 -16.21
N PRO A 100 -2.24 -20.67 -17.28
CA PRO A 100 -2.81 -19.37 -17.71
C PRO A 100 -4.24 -19.46 -18.24
N LYS A 101 -4.72 -20.64 -18.57
CA LYS A 101 -6.09 -20.95 -19.01
C LYS A 101 -6.82 -21.89 -18.04
N GLY A 102 -6.29 -22.05 -16.85
CA GLY A 102 -6.85 -22.93 -15.85
C GLY A 102 -8.15 -22.40 -15.24
N LEU A 103 -8.88 -23.29 -14.58
CA LEU A 103 -10.17 -22.99 -13.97
C LEU A 103 -10.09 -21.84 -12.95
N PHE A 104 -8.96 -21.71 -12.25
CA PHE A 104 -8.75 -20.71 -11.21
C PHE A 104 -7.85 -19.54 -11.68
N ALA A 105 -7.54 -19.44 -13.00
CA ALA A 105 -6.60 -18.44 -13.50
C ALA A 105 -7.04 -16.99 -13.20
N GLU A 106 -8.33 -16.69 -13.39
CA GLU A 106 -8.92 -15.39 -13.05
C GLU A 106 -8.79 -15.10 -11.55
N SER A 107 -9.20 -16.04 -10.70
CA SER A 107 -9.10 -15.90 -9.25
C SER A 107 -7.65 -15.77 -8.78
N ALA A 108 -6.75 -16.59 -9.30
CA ALA A 108 -5.34 -16.55 -8.96
C ALA A 108 -4.72 -15.19 -9.34
N SER A 109 -5.03 -14.67 -10.54
CA SER A 109 -4.59 -13.33 -10.97
C SER A 109 -5.07 -12.22 -10.03
N TYR A 110 -6.35 -12.27 -9.63
CA TYR A 110 -6.88 -11.35 -8.62
C TYR A 110 -6.15 -11.46 -7.28
N PHE A 111 -5.91 -12.70 -6.81
CA PHE A 111 -5.26 -12.92 -5.51
C PHE A 111 -3.77 -12.58 -5.50
N VAL A 112 -3.10 -12.44 -6.65
CA VAL A 112 -1.77 -11.79 -6.69
C VAL A 112 -1.88 -10.35 -6.16
N GLY A 113 -2.80 -9.57 -6.71
CA GLY A 113 -3.05 -8.19 -6.27
C GLY A 113 -3.50 -8.11 -4.81
N GLU A 114 -4.45 -8.96 -4.41
CA GLU A 114 -5.00 -8.96 -3.03
C GLU A 114 -3.95 -9.35 -1.99
N SER A 115 -3.03 -10.26 -2.32
CA SER A 115 -1.91 -10.63 -1.47
C SER A 115 -0.94 -9.47 -1.29
N LEU A 116 -0.52 -8.83 -2.37
CA LEU A 116 0.34 -7.65 -2.32
C LEU A 116 -0.34 -6.46 -1.62
N TYR A 117 -1.64 -6.28 -1.82
CA TYR A 117 -2.43 -5.28 -1.11
C TYR A 117 -2.41 -5.50 0.41
N LYS A 118 -2.65 -6.74 0.85
CA LYS A 118 -2.62 -7.12 2.28
C LYS A 118 -1.22 -7.03 2.88
N GLY A 119 -0.19 -7.34 2.10
CA GLY A 119 1.22 -7.25 2.49
C GLY A 119 1.81 -5.85 2.38
N SER A 120 1.09 -4.90 1.75
CA SER A 120 1.57 -3.52 1.55
C SER A 120 1.88 -2.84 2.89
N PRO A 121 3.10 -2.31 3.08
CA PRO A 121 3.57 -1.76 4.35
C PRO A 121 2.88 -0.45 4.71
N GLU A 122 3.11 0.04 5.94
CA GLU A 122 2.66 1.37 6.36
C GLU A 122 3.23 2.48 5.45
N VAL A 123 2.48 3.59 5.34
CA VAL A 123 2.75 4.71 4.42
C VAL A 123 4.17 5.28 4.51
N ARG A 124 4.79 5.25 5.69
CA ARG A 124 6.14 5.81 5.92
C ARG A 124 7.29 4.90 5.46
N LEU A 125 7.00 3.62 5.24
CA LEU A 125 7.97 2.63 4.82
C LEU A 125 8.18 2.65 3.31
N ASP A 126 9.05 1.78 2.79
CA ASP A 126 9.20 1.59 1.36
C ASP A 126 7.89 1.11 0.73
N GLN A 127 7.51 1.69 -0.41
CA GLN A 127 6.23 1.42 -1.07
C GLN A 127 6.37 0.58 -2.35
N SER A 128 7.49 -0.13 -2.54
CA SER A 128 7.71 -0.99 -3.70
C SER A 128 6.58 -2.02 -3.86
N ASP A 129 6.14 -2.64 -2.76
CA ASP A 129 5.05 -3.61 -2.79
C ASP A 129 3.70 -2.95 -3.10
N THR A 130 3.50 -1.70 -2.71
CA THR A 130 2.30 -0.92 -3.06
C THR A 130 2.23 -0.68 -4.57
N TYR A 131 3.34 -0.32 -5.22
CA TYR A 131 3.41 -0.21 -6.69
C TYR A 131 3.18 -1.55 -7.38
N ASN A 132 3.76 -2.63 -6.85
CA ASN A 132 3.56 -3.98 -7.36
C ASN A 132 2.09 -4.42 -7.25
N ALA A 133 1.41 -4.07 -6.15
CA ALA A 133 -0.01 -4.34 -5.96
C ALA A 133 -0.89 -3.59 -6.97
N ILE A 134 -0.64 -2.29 -7.17
CA ILE A 134 -1.36 -1.46 -8.16
C ILE A 134 -1.20 -2.06 -9.55
N LYS A 135 0.04 -2.40 -9.94
CA LYS A 135 0.31 -3.04 -11.23
C LYS A 135 -0.42 -4.36 -11.38
N SER A 136 -0.40 -5.22 -10.35
CA SER A 136 -1.07 -6.52 -10.40
C SER A 136 -2.58 -6.40 -10.56
N TYR A 137 -3.22 -5.42 -9.93
CA TYR A 137 -4.64 -5.14 -10.14
C TYR A 137 -4.93 -4.59 -11.54
N GLN A 138 -4.05 -3.74 -12.08
CA GLN A 138 -4.19 -3.24 -13.45
C GLN A 138 -4.08 -4.40 -14.45
N ASP A 139 -3.04 -5.24 -14.32
CA ASP A 139 -2.84 -6.42 -15.17
C ASP A 139 -4.04 -7.38 -15.08
N PHE A 140 -4.62 -7.56 -13.90
CA PHE A 140 -5.85 -8.35 -13.70
C PHE A 140 -7.05 -7.74 -14.45
N MET A 141 -7.29 -6.44 -14.31
CA MET A 141 -8.43 -5.77 -14.96
C MET A 141 -8.29 -5.75 -16.48
N ASP A 142 -7.08 -5.64 -17.01
CA ASP A 142 -6.80 -5.67 -18.43
C ASP A 142 -7.03 -7.08 -19.02
N LEU A 143 -6.64 -8.11 -18.27
CA LEU A 143 -6.79 -9.50 -18.71
C LEU A 143 -8.23 -10.02 -18.53
N TYR A 144 -8.94 -9.55 -17.52
CA TYR A 144 -10.31 -9.98 -17.18
C TYR A 144 -11.27 -8.77 -17.07
N PRO A 145 -11.55 -8.04 -18.19
CA PRO A 145 -12.32 -6.80 -18.16
C PRO A 145 -13.78 -6.97 -17.73
N PHE A 146 -14.30 -8.20 -17.80
CA PHE A 146 -15.69 -8.55 -17.44
C PHE A 146 -15.78 -9.33 -16.12
N SER A 147 -14.69 -9.41 -15.36
CA SER A 147 -14.67 -10.10 -14.08
C SER A 147 -15.62 -9.46 -13.06
N SER A 148 -16.32 -10.28 -12.29
CA SER A 148 -17.11 -9.82 -11.14
C SER A 148 -16.26 -9.22 -10.02
N MET A 149 -14.93 -9.45 -10.01
CA MET A 149 -13.99 -8.91 -9.04
C MET A 149 -13.38 -7.57 -9.48
N LYS A 150 -13.69 -7.07 -10.70
CA LYS A 150 -13.12 -5.86 -11.27
C LYS A 150 -13.33 -4.63 -10.39
N ASP A 151 -14.56 -4.37 -9.97
CA ASP A 151 -14.88 -3.18 -9.18
C ASP A 151 -14.13 -3.18 -7.83
N ARG A 152 -13.99 -4.36 -7.24
CA ARG A 152 -13.22 -4.53 -6.01
C ARG A 152 -11.72 -4.30 -6.24
N ALA A 153 -11.16 -4.82 -7.34
CA ALA A 153 -9.78 -4.58 -7.72
C ALA A 153 -9.50 -3.10 -7.95
N GLN A 154 -10.41 -2.40 -8.63
CA GLN A 154 -10.34 -0.96 -8.86
C GLN A 154 -10.38 -0.16 -7.55
N SER A 155 -11.27 -0.51 -6.64
CA SER A 155 -11.37 0.13 -5.32
C SER A 155 -10.05 -0.03 -4.54
N ARG A 156 -9.49 -1.25 -4.51
CA ARG A 156 -8.21 -1.52 -3.86
C ARG A 156 -7.05 -0.73 -4.48
N MET A 157 -7.05 -0.60 -5.79
CA MET A 157 -6.06 0.20 -6.52
C MET A 157 -6.12 1.67 -6.10
N TYR A 158 -7.33 2.25 -5.97
CA TYR A 158 -7.49 3.63 -5.49
C TYR A 158 -7.02 3.80 -4.04
N GLU A 159 -7.34 2.87 -3.14
CA GLU A 159 -6.85 2.90 -1.76
C GLU A 159 -5.31 2.90 -1.69
N LEU A 160 -4.65 2.12 -2.57
CA LEU A 160 -3.19 2.10 -2.69
C LEU A 160 -2.62 3.39 -3.27
N GLN A 161 -3.29 4.00 -4.25
CA GLN A 161 -2.91 5.29 -4.81
C GLN A 161 -3.00 6.39 -3.76
N ASP A 162 -4.10 6.44 -2.99
CA ASP A 162 -4.25 7.40 -1.89
C ASP A 162 -3.13 7.26 -0.85
N LYS A 163 -2.70 6.03 -0.57
CA LYS A 163 -1.57 5.75 0.32
C LYS A 163 -0.25 6.32 -0.22
N LEU A 164 0.00 6.23 -1.53
CA LEU A 164 1.18 6.83 -2.16
C LEU A 164 1.14 8.36 -2.07
N VAL A 165 -0.03 8.95 -2.33
CA VAL A 165 -0.22 10.41 -2.20
C VAL A 165 -0.01 10.88 -0.76
N GLU A 166 -0.51 10.12 0.22
CA GLU A 166 -0.29 10.42 1.63
C GLU A 166 1.22 10.42 1.98
N LYS A 167 1.98 9.47 1.41
CA LYS A 167 3.45 9.46 1.57
C LYS A 167 4.10 10.74 1.04
N GLU A 168 3.71 11.17 -0.16
CA GLU A 168 4.23 12.41 -0.73
C GLU A 168 3.85 13.65 0.12
N LEU A 169 2.65 13.66 0.70
CA LEU A 169 2.25 14.72 1.63
C LEU A 169 3.10 14.74 2.91
N ILE A 170 3.40 13.55 3.45
CA ILE A 170 4.29 13.42 4.62
C ILE A 170 5.70 13.95 4.28
N ASN A 171 6.21 13.61 3.10
CA ASN A 171 7.52 14.06 2.62
C ASN A 171 7.54 15.59 2.44
N ALA A 172 6.53 16.16 1.77
CA ALA A 172 6.42 17.60 1.58
C ALA A 172 6.32 18.35 2.93
N LYS A 173 5.51 17.85 3.87
CA LYS A 173 5.43 18.41 5.24
C LYS A 173 6.76 18.32 5.98
N LEU A 174 7.50 17.24 5.82
CA LEU A 174 8.82 17.08 6.42
C LEU A 174 9.77 18.16 5.91
N TYR A 175 9.86 18.37 4.59
CA TYR A 175 10.69 19.43 4.01
C TYR A 175 10.27 20.81 4.48
N TYR A 176 8.98 21.11 4.51
CA TYR A 176 8.47 22.37 5.04
C TYR A 176 8.91 22.60 6.50
N ASN A 177 8.78 21.59 7.36
CA ASN A 177 9.13 21.66 8.78
C ASN A 177 10.65 21.76 9.02
N LEU A 178 11.45 21.17 8.14
CA LEU A 178 12.92 21.33 8.18
C LEU A 178 13.34 22.77 7.85
N GLY A 179 12.60 23.46 7.00
CA GLY A 179 12.80 24.89 6.71
C GLY A 179 14.25 25.23 6.38
N THR A 180 14.90 26.00 7.25
CA THR A 180 16.31 26.43 7.14
C THR A 180 17.31 25.46 7.74
N TYR A 181 16.91 24.29 8.19
CA TYR A 181 17.84 23.34 8.78
C TYR A 181 18.94 22.94 7.80
N PHE A 182 20.19 23.25 8.15
CA PHE A 182 21.35 23.19 7.26
C PHE A 182 21.88 21.77 7.02
N GLY A 183 21.54 20.82 7.90
CA GLY A 183 22.08 19.47 7.88
C GLY A 183 21.77 18.67 6.61
N ASN A 184 20.74 19.02 5.86
CA ASN A 184 20.32 18.33 4.64
C ASN A 184 20.69 19.06 3.34
N CYS A 185 21.30 20.25 3.42
CA CYS A 185 21.57 21.11 2.26
C CYS A 185 23.07 21.19 1.95
N THR A 186 23.78 20.07 1.97
CA THR A 186 25.23 19.99 1.74
C THR A 186 25.67 20.50 0.37
N SER A 187 24.73 20.59 -0.60
CA SER A 187 24.99 21.05 -1.96
C SER A 187 24.29 22.39 -2.30
N GLY A 188 23.93 23.19 -1.29
CA GLY A 188 23.31 24.50 -1.48
C GLY A 188 21.81 24.51 -1.77
N GLY A 189 21.11 23.37 -1.57
CA GLY A 189 19.66 23.29 -1.68
C GLY A 189 18.94 23.93 -0.50
N ASN A 190 17.62 24.13 -0.64
CA ASN A 190 16.75 24.69 0.39
C ASN A 190 15.57 23.73 0.61
N ASN A 191 15.23 23.44 1.88
CA ASN A 191 14.13 22.54 2.19
C ASN A 191 12.76 23.09 1.72
N TYR A 192 12.56 24.39 1.69
CA TYR A 192 11.34 24.98 1.12
C TYR A 192 11.24 24.73 -0.40
N GLU A 193 12.35 24.82 -1.14
CA GLU A 193 12.38 24.44 -2.57
C GLU A 193 12.07 22.94 -2.74
N ALA A 194 12.64 22.09 -1.90
CA ALA A 194 12.33 20.65 -1.92
C ALA A 194 10.85 20.38 -1.62
N CYS A 195 10.24 21.10 -0.66
CA CYS A 195 8.81 21.02 -0.38
C CYS A 195 7.96 21.42 -1.61
N ILE A 196 8.30 22.54 -2.25
CA ILE A 196 7.59 23.04 -3.45
C ILE A 196 7.63 21.98 -4.56
N ILE A 197 8.84 21.46 -4.87
CA ILE A 197 9.03 20.46 -5.92
C ILE A 197 8.24 19.18 -5.62
N THR A 198 8.35 18.66 -4.39
CA THR A 198 7.62 17.45 -3.97
C THR A 198 6.11 17.64 -4.09
N ALA A 199 5.59 18.77 -3.60
CA ALA A 199 4.16 19.07 -3.66
C ALA A 199 3.66 19.29 -5.11
N GLN A 200 4.43 19.95 -5.96
CA GLN A 200 4.10 20.15 -7.38
C GLN A 200 4.08 18.83 -8.15
N ASN A 201 5.07 17.96 -7.91
CA ASN A 201 5.09 16.62 -8.52
C ASN A 201 3.86 15.82 -8.09
N ALA A 202 3.53 15.83 -6.79
CA ALA A 202 2.34 15.14 -6.30
C ALA A 202 1.04 15.65 -6.92
N LEU A 203 0.88 16.97 -7.10
CA LEU A 203 -0.28 17.56 -7.79
C LEU A 203 -0.36 17.16 -9.26
N LYS A 204 0.78 17.01 -9.93
CA LYS A 204 0.87 16.56 -11.32
C LYS A 204 0.55 15.07 -11.47
N ASP A 205 1.13 14.24 -10.60
CA ASP A 205 1.02 12.78 -10.71
C ASP A 205 -0.34 12.28 -10.19
N TYR A 206 -0.97 13.02 -9.27
CA TYR A 206 -2.26 12.66 -8.65
C TYR A 206 -3.28 13.81 -8.73
N PRO A 207 -3.74 14.19 -9.93
CA PRO A 207 -4.55 15.40 -10.15
C PRO A 207 -5.92 15.37 -9.50
N TYR A 208 -6.42 14.19 -9.11
CA TYR A 208 -7.74 14.01 -8.49
C TYR A 208 -7.68 13.66 -7.00
N SER A 209 -6.50 13.76 -6.38
CA SER A 209 -6.34 13.44 -4.97
C SER A 209 -7.11 14.38 -4.05
N ALA A 210 -7.66 13.84 -2.96
CA ALA A 210 -8.27 14.63 -1.88
C ALA A 210 -7.26 15.52 -1.13
N TYR A 211 -5.96 15.30 -1.30
CA TYR A 211 -4.89 16.08 -0.65
C TYR A 211 -4.42 17.30 -1.45
N ARG A 212 -5.08 17.65 -2.58
CA ARG A 212 -4.67 18.78 -3.43
C ARG A 212 -4.55 20.10 -2.67
N GLU A 213 -5.56 20.45 -1.87
CA GLU A 213 -5.54 21.67 -1.04
C GLU A 213 -4.34 21.67 -0.07
N ASN A 214 -4.01 20.52 0.52
CA ASN A 214 -2.88 20.40 1.42
C ASN A 214 -1.54 20.69 0.71
N PHE A 215 -1.35 20.17 -0.49
CA PHE A 215 -0.16 20.43 -1.29
C PHE A 215 -0.10 21.90 -1.74
N ALA A 216 -1.21 22.47 -2.22
CA ALA A 216 -1.27 23.88 -2.62
C ALA A 216 -0.94 24.82 -1.43
N SER A 217 -1.49 24.51 -0.24
CA SER A 217 -1.14 25.25 0.99
C SER A 217 0.35 25.16 1.34
N LEU A 218 0.96 23.98 1.17
CA LEU A 218 2.40 23.81 1.41
C LEU A 218 3.26 24.58 0.40
N ILE A 219 2.88 24.61 -0.88
CA ILE A 219 3.56 25.39 -1.92
C ILE A 219 3.51 26.87 -1.57
N MET A 220 2.31 27.39 -1.31
CA MET A 220 2.09 28.79 -0.93
C MET A 220 2.95 29.20 0.27
N LYS A 221 2.90 28.40 1.35
CA LYS A 221 3.67 28.67 2.57
C LYS A 221 5.18 28.61 2.31
N SER A 222 5.63 27.58 1.56
CA SER A 222 7.05 27.40 1.26
C SER A 222 7.61 28.51 0.37
N LYS A 223 6.88 28.98 -0.63
CA LYS A 223 7.27 30.12 -1.47
C LYS A 223 7.42 31.39 -0.63
N PHE A 224 6.48 31.64 0.29
CA PHE A 224 6.56 32.81 1.15
C PHE A 224 7.79 32.77 2.09
N GLU A 225 8.03 31.62 2.75
CA GLU A 225 9.21 31.45 3.62
C GLU A 225 10.52 31.51 2.84
N LEU A 226 10.54 30.94 1.63
CA LEU A 226 11.70 31.05 0.73
C LEU A 226 11.99 32.51 0.32
N ALA A 227 10.94 33.30 0.05
CA ALA A 227 11.09 34.72 -0.26
C ALA A 227 11.67 35.50 0.93
N GLN A 228 11.23 35.26 2.14
CA GLN A 228 11.74 35.90 3.36
C GLN A 228 13.24 35.68 3.59
N GLN A 229 13.73 34.50 3.23
CA GLN A 229 15.12 34.08 3.46
C GLN A 229 16.02 34.31 2.26
N SER A 230 15.52 34.96 1.23
CA SER A 230 16.26 35.18 0.00
C SER A 230 17.31 36.30 0.15
N VAL A 231 18.40 36.14 -0.59
CA VAL A 231 19.35 37.22 -0.81
C VAL A 231 18.67 38.38 -1.56
N GLU A 232 19.11 39.61 -1.35
CA GLU A 232 18.48 40.80 -1.89
C GLU A 232 18.25 40.73 -3.41
N ALA A 233 19.21 40.21 -4.17
CA ALA A 233 19.12 40.07 -5.63
C ALA A 233 17.95 39.16 -6.12
N LYS A 234 17.41 38.29 -5.28
CA LYS A 234 16.30 37.38 -5.63
C LYS A 234 15.01 37.68 -4.87
N LYS A 235 15.06 38.65 -3.97
CA LYS A 235 13.99 38.88 -3.03
C LYS A 235 12.72 39.39 -3.70
N LEU A 236 12.88 40.36 -4.61
CA LEU A 236 11.75 40.95 -5.34
C LEU A 236 10.97 39.86 -6.12
N ASP A 237 11.67 39.12 -6.98
CA ASP A 237 11.05 38.08 -7.82
C ASP A 237 10.35 37.03 -6.98
N ARG A 238 10.98 36.61 -5.87
CA ARG A 238 10.42 35.57 -5.00
C ARG A 238 9.21 36.04 -4.19
N PHE A 239 9.16 37.34 -3.77
CA PHE A 239 7.97 37.89 -3.13
C PHE A 239 6.80 38.04 -4.11
N GLN A 240 7.09 38.41 -5.37
CA GLN A 240 6.09 38.44 -6.43
C GLN A 240 5.53 37.05 -6.72
N ASP A 241 6.40 36.01 -6.87
CA ASP A 241 5.98 34.62 -7.07
C ASP A 241 5.16 34.06 -5.88
N ALA A 242 5.52 34.46 -4.64
CA ALA A 242 4.76 34.08 -3.45
C ALA A 242 3.39 34.78 -3.39
N GLU A 243 3.30 36.06 -3.81
CA GLU A 243 2.04 36.78 -3.89
C GLU A 243 1.10 36.16 -4.92
N ASP A 244 1.60 35.86 -6.12
CA ASP A 244 0.83 35.18 -7.18
C ASP A 244 0.32 33.80 -6.74
N GLU A 245 1.16 33.01 -6.05
CA GLU A 245 0.75 31.73 -5.50
C GLU A 245 -0.37 31.86 -4.46
N CYS A 246 -0.31 32.88 -3.60
CA CYS A 246 -1.37 33.14 -2.62
C CYS A 246 -2.70 33.51 -3.30
N TYR A 247 -2.69 34.30 -4.36
CA TYR A 247 -3.89 34.59 -5.15
C TYR A 247 -4.42 33.35 -5.85
N GLY A 248 -3.54 32.52 -6.44
CA GLY A 248 -3.89 31.24 -7.03
C GLY A 248 -4.59 30.33 -6.04
N PHE A 249 -4.00 30.21 -4.83
CA PHE A 249 -4.59 29.40 -3.75
C PHE A 249 -5.98 29.88 -3.34
N ILE A 250 -6.20 31.19 -3.12
CA ILE A 250 -7.50 31.75 -2.75
C ILE A 250 -8.55 31.49 -3.85
N ASN A 251 -8.15 31.63 -5.12
CA ASN A 251 -9.04 31.41 -6.25
C ASN A 251 -9.44 29.95 -6.40
N GLU A 252 -8.51 29.01 -6.20
CA GLU A 252 -8.79 27.58 -6.30
C GLU A 252 -9.53 27.02 -5.07
N TYR A 253 -9.23 27.58 -3.87
CA TYR A 253 -9.80 27.12 -2.59
C TYR A 253 -10.43 28.27 -1.78
N PRO A 254 -11.51 28.90 -2.26
CA PRO A 254 -12.11 30.09 -1.63
C PRO A 254 -12.61 29.87 -0.21
N ASP A 255 -13.02 28.63 0.11
CA ASP A 255 -13.55 28.25 1.43
C ASP A 255 -12.50 27.59 2.34
N SER A 256 -11.23 27.62 1.94
CA SER A 256 -10.14 27.03 2.71
C SER A 256 -9.96 27.67 4.08
N LYS A 257 -9.67 26.86 5.09
CA LYS A 257 -9.26 27.34 6.43
C LYS A 257 -7.92 28.10 6.40
N GLU A 258 -7.13 27.90 5.36
CA GLU A 258 -5.83 28.57 5.16
C GLU A 258 -5.94 29.92 4.44
N ARG A 259 -7.14 30.30 3.95
CA ARG A 259 -7.37 31.57 3.28
C ARG A 259 -6.88 32.79 4.09
N PRO A 260 -7.12 32.90 5.42
CA PRO A 260 -6.63 34.04 6.20
C PRO A 260 -5.10 34.13 6.24
N VAL A 261 -4.42 32.96 6.13
CA VAL A 261 -2.94 32.89 6.04
C VAL A 261 -2.48 33.44 4.69
N ALA A 262 -3.15 33.05 3.60
CA ALA A 262 -2.86 33.54 2.25
C ALA A 262 -3.06 35.06 2.16
N GLU A 263 -4.15 35.60 2.67
CA GLU A 263 -4.43 37.05 2.71
C GLU A 263 -3.35 37.83 3.48
N LYS A 264 -2.93 37.28 4.64
CA LYS A 264 -1.82 37.90 5.42
C LYS A 264 -0.49 37.86 4.66
N TYR A 265 -0.22 36.81 3.90
CA TYR A 265 1.00 36.71 3.09
C TYR A 265 0.97 37.72 1.94
N ILE A 266 -0.16 37.91 1.26
CA ILE A 266 -0.35 38.92 0.22
C ILE A 266 -0.03 40.31 0.74
N GLU A 267 -0.57 40.71 1.91
CA GLU A 267 -0.29 42.02 2.52
C GLU A 267 1.20 42.24 2.79
N LYS A 268 1.88 41.19 3.32
CA LYS A 268 3.31 41.26 3.57
C LYS A 268 4.12 41.31 2.29
N CYS A 269 3.77 40.53 1.27
CA CYS A 269 4.44 40.57 -0.03
C CYS A 269 4.36 41.97 -0.64
N LYS A 270 3.17 42.57 -0.69
CA LYS A 270 2.96 43.92 -1.19
C LYS A 270 3.79 44.99 -0.45
N THR A 271 3.87 44.86 0.87
CA THR A 271 4.67 45.78 1.68
C THR A 271 6.15 45.69 1.36
N VAL A 272 6.67 44.45 1.23
CA VAL A 272 8.10 44.24 0.95
C VAL A 272 8.46 44.61 -0.48
N THR A 273 7.66 44.24 -1.46
CA THR A 273 7.90 44.58 -2.87
C THR A 273 7.88 46.09 -3.10
N LYS A 274 6.96 46.81 -2.46
CA LYS A 274 6.92 48.28 -2.50
C LYS A 274 8.21 48.87 -1.94
N ASN A 275 8.69 48.44 -0.77
CA ASN A 275 9.90 48.94 -0.13
C ASN A 275 11.19 48.64 -0.92
N ILE A 276 11.21 47.61 -1.77
CA ILE A 276 12.37 47.29 -2.62
C ILE A 276 12.39 48.15 -3.89
N THR A 277 11.22 48.57 -4.36
CA THR A 277 11.06 49.32 -5.62
C THR A 277 11.09 50.84 -5.41
N GLU A 278 10.87 51.35 -4.19
CA GLU A 278 11.08 52.72 -3.78
C GLU A 278 12.54 52.99 -3.37
#